data_00a12afee205ca05cda7bd1bce32a653
#
_entry.id   00a12afee205ca05cda7bd1bce32a653
#
_cell.length_a   1.000
_cell.length_b   1.000
_cell.length_c   1.000
_cell.angle_alpha   90.00
_cell.angle_beta   90.00
_cell.angle_gamma   90.00
#
_symmetry.space_group_name_H-M   'P 1'
#
loop_
_entity.id
_entity.type
_entity.pdbx_description
1 polymer ?
#
loop_
_entity_poly.entity_id
_entity_poly.type
_entity_poly.pdbx_seq_one_letter_code
_entity_poly.pdbx_strand_id
1 'polypeptide(L)'
;MAFSNKTVAEAFQRAGGKCECRRSACGHYIRCNKTLVWNQRGNDNAAGGWEAHHKVAVATVGSDSLSNCEILCIKCHKNTRTYGR
;
A
#
# COMPACT_ATOMS: atom_id res chain seq x y z
N MET A 1 -3.05 -11.72 8.86
CA MET A 1 -2.24 -12.47 7.91
C MET A 1 -1.59 -11.52 6.93
N ALA A 2 -0.41 -11.86 6.45
CA ALA A 2 0.35 -10.99 5.55
C ALA A 2 0.36 -11.56 4.13
N PHE A 3 0.50 -10.68 3.15
CA PHE A 3 0.72 -11.12 1.77
C PHE A 3 2.05 -11.87 1.65
N SER A 4 2.12 -12.83 0.74
CA SER A 4 3.39 -13.48 0.41
C SER A 4 4.33 -12.48 -0.26
N ASN A 5 5.63 -12.73 -0.17
CA ASN A 5 6.61 -11.86 -0.82
C ASN A 5 6.40 -11.80 -2.33
N LYS A 6 5.97 -12.91 -2.93
CA LYS A 6 5.66 -12.94 -4.36
C LYS A 6 4.51 -11.99 -4.70
N THR A 7 3.42 -12.04 -3.94
CA THR A 7 2.27 -11.16 -4.15
C THR A 7 2.67 -9.69 -4.00
N VAL A 8 3.45 -9.36 -2.98
CA VAL A 8 3.92 -8.00 -2.76
C VAL A 8 4.80 -7.53 -3.91
N ALA A 9 5.70 -8.38 -4.39
CA ALA A 9 6.58 -8.04 -5.51
C ALA A 9 5.76 -7.78 -6.79
N GLU A 10 4.76 -8.61 -7.05
CA GLU A 10 3.87 -8.42 -8.21
C GLU A 10 3.07 -7.12 -8.09
N ALA A 11 2.57 -6.82 -6.90
CA ALA A 11 1.83 -5.58 -6.66
C ALA A 11 2.72 -4.35 -6.83
N PHE A 12 3.95 -4.41 -6.31
CA PHE A 12 4.90 -3.31 -6.44
C PHE A 12 5.26 -3.08 -7.92
N GLN A 13 5.42 -4.15 -8.67
CA GLN A 13 5.70 -4.08 -10.11
C GLN A 13 4.50 -3.49 -10.87
N ARG A 14 3.29 -3.93 -10.55
CA ARG A 14 2.06 -3.35 -11.12
C ARG A 14 1.98 -1.85 -10.81
N ALA A 15 2.35 -1.45 -9.61
CA ALA A 15 2.33 -0.06 -9.18
C ALA A 15 3.40 0.80 -9.86
N GLY A 16 4.39 0.17 -10.48
CA GLY A 16 5.51 0.90 -11.08
C GLY A 16 6.43 1.52 -10.03
N GLY A 17 6.48 0.95 -8.83
CA GLY A 17 7.28 1.49 -7.73
C GLY A 17 6.73 2.78 -7.16
N LYS A 18 5.43 3.03 -7.31
CA LYS A 18 4.81 4.28 -6.86
C LYS A 18 3.55 4.00 -6.07
N CYS A 19 3.20 4.95 -5.19
CA CYS A 19 1.99 4.85 -4.36
C CYS A 19 0.74 4.77 -5.23
N GLU A 20 -0.11 3.79 -4.94
CA GLU A 20 -1.34 3.54 -5.71
C GLU A 20 -2.57 4.25 -5.14
N CYS A 21 -2.43 5.04 -4.08
CA CYS A 21 -3.57 5.67 -3.42
C CYS A 21 -4.29 6.67 -4.33
N ARG A 22 -5.62 6.57 -4.36
CA ARG A 22 -6.47 7.50 -5.11
C ARG A 22 -7.52 8.15 -4.20
N ARG A 23 -7.31 8.10 -2.89
CA ARG A 23 -8.31 8.56 -1.91
C ARG A 23 -8.27 10.08 -1.76
N SER A 24 -9.42 10.72 -1.90
CA SER A 24 -9.52 12.17 -1.66
C SER A 24 -9.17 12.54 -0.21
N ALA A 25 -9.40 11.61 0.73
CA ALA A 25 -9.03 11.81 2.13
C ALA A 25 -7.53 12.03 2.33
N CYS A 26 -6.71 11.59 1.38
CA CYS A 26 -5.26 11.82 1.42
C CYS A 26 -4.85 13.18 0.85
N GLY A 27 -5.81 13.99 0.41
CA GLY A 27 -5.55 15.32 -0.11
C GLY A 27 -5.17 15.36 -1.59
N HIS A 28 -5.44 14.31 -2.34
CA HIS A 28 -5.22 14.29 -3.79
C HIS A 28 -6.42 13.69 -4.50
N TYR A 29 -6.66 14.17 -5.72
CA TYR A 29 -7.80 13.73 -6.54
C TYR A 29 -7.43 12.69 -7.58
N ILE A 30 -6.16 12.56 -7.88
CA ILE A 30 -5.63 11.57 -8.79
C ILE A 30 -4.73 10.63 -7.98
N ARG A 31 -4.19 9.60 -8.63
CA ARG A 31 -3.27 8.69 -7.98
C ARG A 31 -2.09 9.46 -7.37
N CYS A 32 -1.70 9.09 -6.15
CA CYS A 32 -0.62 9.75 -5.40
C CYS A 32 0.71 9.75 -6.15
N ASN A 33 1.09 8.60 -6.73
CA ASN A 33 2.31 8.43 -7.52
C ASN A 33 3.61 8.82 -6.81
N LYS A 34 3.63 8.88 -5.48
CA LYS A 34 4.86 9.12 -4.75
C LYS A 34 5.84 7.98 -5.04
N THR A 35 7.07 8.32 -5.41
CA THR A 35 8.10 7.33 -5.69
C THR A 35 8.48 6.55 -4.43
N LEU A 36 8.49 5.22 -4.53
CA LEU A 36 8.79 4.31 -3.43
C LEU A 36 10.06 3.53 -3.74
N VAL A 37 10.77 3.12 -2.69
CA VAL A 37 11.99 2.33 -2.81
C VAL A 37 11.75 0.95 -2.22
N TRP A 38 11.96 -0.10 -3.00
CA TRP A 38 11.68 -1.47 -2.60
C TRP A 38 12.24 -1.82 -1.21
N ASN A 39 13.50 -1.45 -0.95
CA ASN A 39 14.18 -1.78 0.29
C ASN A 39 13.70 -0.99 1.51
N GLN A 40 12.81 -0.03 1.30
CA GLN A 40 12.31 0.83 2.39
C GLN A 40 10.91 0.44 2.86
N ARG A 41 10.47 -0.77 2.53
CA ARG A 41 9.19 -1.29 3.01
C ARG A 41 9.14 -1.26 4.54
N GLY A 42 8.08 -0.66 5.08
CA GLY A 42 7.85 -0.58 6.52
C GLY A 42 8.70 0.47 7.23
N ASN A 43 9.51 1.24 6.51
CA ASN A 43 10.35 2.26 7.12
C ASN A 43 9.64 3.61 7.14
N ASP A 44 9.08 3.97 8.29
CA ASP A 44 8.31 5.19 8.47
C ASP A 44 9.16 6.46 8.28
N ASN A 45 10.47 6.36 8.45
CA ASN A 45 11.37 7.51 8.40
C ASN A 45 12.01 7.72 7.03
N ALA A 46 11.79 6.82 6.10
CA ALA A 46 12.37 6.91 4.76
C ALA A 46 11.44 7.61 3.80
N ALA A 47 11.99 8.48 2.96
CA ALA A 47 11.20 9.18 1.94
C ALA A 47 10.51 8.21 0.98
N GLY A 48 11.15 7.06 0.69
CA GLY A 48 10.59 6.03 -0.17
C GLY A 48 9.90 4.90 0.59
N GLY A 49 9.59 5.10 1.87
CA GLY A 49 8.92 4.10 2.71
C GLY A 49 7.51 3.79 2.22
N TRP A 50 7.11 2.52 2.36
CA TRP A 50 5.82 2.06 1.85
C TRP A 50 5.36 0.81 2.58
N GLU A 51 4.10 0.43 2.35
CA GLU A 51 3.53 -0.82 2.85
C GLU A 51 2.57 -1.43 1.83
N ALA A 52 2.39 -2.73 1.96
CA ALA A 52 1.37 -3.47 1.23
C ALA A 52 0.10 -3.49 2.08
N HIS A 53 -0.98 -2.91 1.58
CA HIS A 53 -2.22 -2.71 2.30
C HIS A 53 -3.32 -3.61 1.75
N HIS A 54 -4.10 -4.24 2.65
CA HIS A 54 -5.31 -4.96 2.28
C HIS A 54 -6.41 -3.95 2.02
N LYS A 55 -6.90 -3.86 0.79
CA LYS A 55 -8.01 -2.96 0.44
C LYS A 55 -9.25 -3.28 1.25
N VAL A 56 -9.56 -4.57 1.37
CA VAL A 56 -10.61 -5.08 2.26
C VAL A 56 -9.91 -5.72 3.44
N ALA A 57 -10.24 -5.29 4.64
CA ALA A 57 -9.58 -5.77 5.86
C ALA A 57 -9.76 -7.28 6.02
N VAL A 58 -8.69 -7.97 6.43
CA VAL A 58 -8.72 -9.41 6.67
C VAL A 58 -9.79 -9.77 7.70
N ALA A 59 -9.98 -8.94 8.72
CA ALA A 59 -10.99 -9.16 9.74
C ALA A 59 -12.42 -9.15 9.19
N THR A 60 -12.64 -8.62 8.00
CA THR A 60 -13.95 -8.58 7.37
C THR A 60 -14.13 -9.74 6.39
N VAL A 61 -13.58 -9.84 5.30
CA VAL A 61 -13.51 -10.95 4.35
C VAL A 61 -12.39 -10.70 3.35
N GLY A 62 -11.41 -9.91 3.75
CA GLY A 62 -10.31 -9.57 2.88
C GLY A 62 -9.42 -10.77 2.61
N SER A 63 -8.93 -10.90 1.40
CA SER A 63 -8.04 -11.97 0.99
C SER A 63 -6.59 -11.47 0.89
N ASP A 64 -5.66 -12.43 0.83
CA ASP A 64 -4.25 -12.15 0.59
C ASP A 64 -3.91 -12.21 -0.91
N SER A 65 -4.91 -12.06 -1.78
CA SER A 65 -4.71 -12.08 -3.22
C SER A 65 -4.12 -10.78 -3.73
N LEU A 66 -3.51 -10.85 -4.92
CA LEU A 66 -2.92 -9.68 -5.58
C LEU A 66 -3.96 -8.56 -5.78
N SER A 67 -5.18 -8.90 -6.11
CA SER A 67 -6.24 -7.91 -6.34
C SER A 67 -6.60 -7.12 -5.08
N ASN A 68 -6.35 -7.69 -3.90
CA ASN A 68 -6.59 -7.03 -2.62
C ASN A 68 -5.35 -6.36 -2.05
N CYS A 69 -4.23 -6.41 -2.77
CA CYS A 69 -2.96 -5.83 -2.33
C CYS A 69 -2.77 -4.47 -2.97
N GLU A 70 -2.68 -3.44 -2.15
CA GLU A 70 -2.46 -2.06 -2.60
C GLU A 70 -1.13 -1.55 -2.06
N ILE A 71 -0.32 -0.96 -2.91
CA ILE A 71 0.98 -0.43 -2.52
C ILE A 71 0.80 1.05 -2.18
N LEU A 72 1.07 1.40 -0.93
CA LEU A 72 0.85 2.74 -0.41
C LEU A 72 2.11 3.30 0.22
N CYS A 73 2.37 4.60 0.02
CA CYS A 73 3.36 5.29 0.82
C CYS A 73 2.90 5.33 2.28
N ILE A 74 3.81 5.58 3.20
CA ILE A 74 3.50 5.54 4.64
C ILE A 74 2.36 6.50 4.99
N LYS A 75 2.38 7.71 4.46
CA LYS A 75 1.34 8.70 4.73
C LYS A 75 -0.04 8.21 4.31
N CYS A 76 -0.16 7.70 3.08
CA CYS A 76 -1.45 7.22 2.58
C CYS A 76 -1.90 5.97 3.34
N HIS A 77 -0.96 5.09 3.70
CA HIS A 77 -1.29 3.90 4.50
C HIS A 77 -1.88 4.28 5.86
N LYS A 78 -1.30 5.27 6.53
CA LYS A 78 -1.80 5.73 7.82
C LYS A 78 -3.17 6.41 7.73
N ASN A 79 -3.52 6.91 6.55
CA ASN A 79 -4.81 7.55 6.33
C ASN A 79 -5.91 6.58 5.90
N THR A 80 -5.62 5.29 5.79
CA THR A 80 -6.65 4.31 5.43
C THR A 80 -7.55 4.04 6.63
N ARG A 81 -8.82 3.70 6.34
CA ARG A 81 -9.81 3.36 7.38
C ARG A 81 -9.45 2.06 8.10
N THR A 82 -8.64 1.22 7.48
CA THR A 82 -8.27 -0.09 8.02
C THR A 82 -6.87 -0.09 8.63
N TYR A 83 -6.22 1.06 8.73
CA TYR A 83 -4.88 1.13 9.31
C TYR A 83 -4.90 0.61 10.77
N GLY A 84 -4.02 -0.32 11.06
CA GLY A 84 -3.94 -0.92 12.39
C GLY A 84 -5.00 -1.98 12.70
N ARG A 85 -5.73 -2.43 11.72
CA ARG A 85 -6.83 -3.40 11.91
C ARG A 85 -6.62 -4.70 11.18
#